data_b3499d55af92a11c638d668ad5ddb5ac
#
_entry.id   b3499d55af92a11c638d668ad5ddb5ac
#
_cell.length_a   1.000
_cell.length_b   1.000
_cell.length_c   1.000
_cell.angle_alpha   90.00
_cell.angle_beta   90.00
_cell.angle_gamma   90.00
#
_symmetry.space_group_name_H-M   'P 1'
#
loop_
_entity.id
_entity.type
_entity.pdbx_description
1 polymer ?
#
loop_
_entity_poly.entity_id
_entity_poly.type
_entity_poly.pdbx_seq_one_letter_code
_entity_poly.pdbx_strand_id
1 'polypeptide(L)'
;MKDFIKYGNIEIGLPTETVGYFSIFQDLTNNFGVNYQSEAVSLLKRELKNHEDLKPRPNIDYEADNVHIDSRNADTIFKVAEIINGLTIDKLKIVVSDEEKQKILQELKIWKRPKPKKWKVGDVFSLKLKDETFMFGQVIGTHLTKKSPTCALFEIKKPINNTTIKELENSRIIAVENTDNECLSNGTFDVLFNAEPLVGVEKAKKGISRGDLILLELSNAYYGLEPWNVLYKDTYYDELLLVERPKTVLILDREARNKHRLEHFGINVNNERVKR
;
A
#
# COMPACT_ATOMS: atom_id res chain seq x y z
N MET A 1 -7.67 -5.73 -11.56
CA MET A 1 -6.79 -5.09 -12.59
C MET A 1 -5.48 -5.86 -12.57
N LYS A 2 -4.70 -5.88 -13.64
CA LYS A 2 -3.39 -6.56 -13.65
C LYS A 2 -2.40 -5.62 -12.96
N ASP A 3 -1.79 -6.06 -11.86
CA ASP A 3 -0.91 -5.20 -11.05
C ASP A 3 0.57 -5.37 -11.41
N PHE A 4 0.91 -6.47 -12.10
CA PHE A 4 2.26 -6.77 -12.54
C PHE A 4 2.28 -7.61 -13.82
N ILE A 5 3.43 -7.63 -14.50
CA ILE A 5 3.78 -8.52 -15.61
C ILE A 5 4.98 -9.35 -15.17
N LYS A 6 4.98 -10.66 -15.48
CA LYS A 6 6.11 -11.54 -15.15
C LYS A 6 7.08 -11.66 -16.31
N TYR A 7 8.37 -11.54 -16.00
CA TYR A 7 9.49 -11.92 -16.86
C TYR A 7 10.25 -13.06 -16.18
N GLY A 8 9.97 -14.28 -16.54
CA GLY A 8 10.44 -15.44 -15.77
C GLY A 8 9.94 -15.37 -14.32
N ASN A 9 10.86 -15.36 -13.36
CA ASN A 9 10.57 -15.20 -11.93
C ASN A 9 10.53 -13.72 -11.47
N ILE A 10 10.74 -12.77 -12.37
CA ILE A 10 10.78 -11.36 -12.03
C ILE A 10 9.38 -10.75 -12.21
N GLU A 11 8.87 -10.11 -11.18
CA GLU A 11 7.62 -9.38 -11.22
C GLU A 11 7.88 -7.90 -11.49
N ILE A 12 7.36 -7.42 -12.62
CA ILE A 12 7.43 -6.00 -13.02
C ILE A 12 6.09 -5.37 -12.64
N GLY A 13 6.07 -4.61 -11.54
CA GLY A 13 4.94 -3.80 -11.13
C GLY A 13 4.61 -2.72 -12.14
N LEU A 14 3.32 -2.54 -12.41
CA LEU A 14 2.83 -1.59 -13.42
C LEU A 14 2.54 -0.23 -12.77
N PRO A 15 2.72 0.89 -13.50
CA PRO A 15 2.30 2.20 -13.03
C PRO A 15 0.81 2.22 -12.69
N THR A 16 0.48 2.73 -11.49
CA THR A 16 -0.88 2.85 -10.97
C THR A 16 -1.33 4.32 -10.93
N GLU A 17 -2.49 4.59 -10.38
CA GLU A 17 -3.03 5.94 -10.17
C GLU A 17 -2.05 6.81 -9.35
N THR A 18 -1.40 6.21 -8.37
CA THR A 18 -0.52 6.91 -7.42
C THR A 18 0.95 6.73 -7.74
N VAL A 19 1.35 5.56 -8.27
CA VAL A 19 2.74 5.25 -8.65
C VAL A 19 2.94 5.52 -10.15
N GLY A 20 3.85 6.41 -10.48
CA GLY A 20 4.09 6.88 -11.85
C GLY A 20 5.22 6.15 -12.61
N TYR A 21 5.64 4.99 -12.16
CA TYR A 21 6.76 4.23 -12.72
C TYR A 21 6.50 2.72 -12.68
N PHE A 22 7.20 1.98 -13.54
CA PHE A 22 7.34 0.52 -13.41
C PHE A 22 8.31 0.22 -12.29
N SER A 23 8.10 -0.87 -11.56
CA SER A 23 8.96 -1.24 -10.46
C SER A 23 9.27 -2.75 -10.44
N ILE A 24 10.42 -3.10 -9.88
CA ILE A 24 10.75 -4.47 -9.46
C ILE A 24 11.06 -4.37 -7.97
N PHE A 25 10.31 -5.07 -7.15
CA PHE A 25 10.50 -5.13 -5.70
C PHE A 25 10.65 -6.58 -5.29
N GLN A 26 11.89 -7.02 -5.05
CA GLN A 26 12.21 -8.43 -4.90
C GLN A 26 13.48 -8.65 -4.09
N ASP A 27 13.54 -9.77 -3.35
CA ASP A 27 14.79 -10.29 -2.80
C ASP A 27 15.66 -10.84 -3.94
N LEU A 28 16.77 -10.17 -4.23
CA LEU A 28 17.73 -10.60 -5.25
C LEU A 28 18.87 -11.49 -4.71
N THR A 29 18.99 -11.65 -3.38
CA THR A 29 20.03 -12.52 -2.81
C THR A 29 19.86 -13.97 -3.23
N ASN A 30 18.64 -14.47 -3.17
CA ASN A 30 18.27 -15.80 -3.62
C ASN A 30 18.48 -15.98 -5.13
N ASN A 31 18.13 -14.96 -5.92
CA ASN A 31 18.29 -15.00 -7.37
C ASN A 31 19.77 -15.13 -7.76
N PHE A 32 20.66 -14.36 -7.12
CA PHE A 32 22.08 -14.29 -7.50
C PHE A 32 22.98 -15.23 -6.68
N GLY A 33 22.42 -15.91 -5.67
CA GLY A 33 23.21 -16.81 -4.81
C GLY A 33 24.22 -16.07 -3.93
N VAL A 34 23.88 -14.88 -3.46
CA VAL A 34 24.72 -14.05 -2.57
C VAL A 34 24.06 -13.90 -1.18
N ASN A 35 24.82 -13.39 -0.19
CA ASN A 35 24.33 -13.33 1.18
C ASN A 35 23.62 -12.00 1.53
N TYR A 36 23.94 -10.92 0.82
CA TYR A 36 23.46 -9.58 1.14
C TYR A 36 22.89 -8.86 -0.08
N GLN A 37 21.83 -8.05 0.11
CA GLN A 37 21.26 -7.23 -0.97
C GLN A 37 22.29 -6.25 -1.56
N SER A 38 23.20 -5.71 -0.76
CA SER A 38 24.29 -4.84 -1.23
C SER A 38 25.19 -5.52 -2.25
N GLU A 39 25.45 -6.83 -2.10
CA GLU A 39 26.23 -7.63 -3.07
C GLU A 39 25.43 -7.82 -4.35
N ALA A 40 24.14 -8.19 -4.23
CA ALA A 40 23.25 -8.35 -5.38
C ALA A 40 23.13 -7.05 -6.19
N VAL A 41 22.94 -5.91 -5.52
CA VAL A 41 22.90 -4.59 -6.14
C VAL A 41 24.22 -4.22 -6.83
N SER A 42 25.35 -4.58 -6.22
CA SER A 42 26.68 -4.35 -6.81
C SER A 42 26.88 -5.15 -8.11
N LEU A 43 26.45 -6.41 -8.13
CA LEU A 43 26.45 -7.25 -9.33
C LEU A 43 25.56 -6.66 -10.43
N LEU A 44 24.32 -6.30 -10.08
CA LEU A 44 23.37 -5.70 -11.00
C LEU A 44 23.91 -4.37 -11.58
N LYS A 45 24.41 -3.47 -10.73
CA LYS A 45 24.99 -2.20 -11.16
C LYS A 45 26.21 -2.38 -12.08
N ARG A 46 27.02 -3.40 -11.83
CA ARG A 46 28.17 -3.75 -12.68
C ARG A 46 27.69 -4.20 -14.06
N GLU A 47 26.69 -5.08 -14.13
CA GLU A 47 26.15 -5.56 -15.39
C GLU A 47 25.45 -4.44 -16.17
N LEU A 48 24.67 -3.59 -15.49
CA LEU A 48 24.04 -2.43 -16.10
C LEU A 48 25.03 -1.45 -16.76
N LYS A 49 26.29 -1.38 -16.28
CA LYS A 49 27.34 -0.56 -16.94
C LYS A 49 27.71 -1.05 -18.33
N ASN A 50 27.61 -2.37 -18.58
CA ASN A 50 27.88 -2.97 -19.88
C ASN A 50 26.82 -2.63 -20.93
N HIS A 51 25.70 -2.01 -20.51
CA HIS A 51 24.58 -1.58 -21.37
C HIS A 51 24.55 -0.06 -21.47
N GLU A 52 25.46 0.54 -22.24
CA GLU A 52 25.56 2.01 -22.41
C GLU A 52 24.33 2.63 -23.11
N ASP A 53 23.65 1.84 -23.90
CA ASP A 53 22.39 2.19 -24.60
C ASP A 53 21.19 2.32 -23.66
N LEU A 54 21.28 1.79 -22.44
CA LEU A 54 20.20 1.85 -21.46
C LEU A 54 20.01 3.27 -20.90
N LYS A 55 19.09 4.01 -21.51
CA LYS A 55 18.72 5.38 -21.12
C LYS A 55 17.20 5.54 -21.12
N PRO A 56 16.60 6.13 -20.07
CA PRO A 56 17.22 6.58 -18.81
C PRO A 56 17.73 5.41 -17.95
N ARG A 57 18.70 5.66 -17.08
CA ARG A 57 19.12 4.66 -16.08
C ARG A 57 18.01 4.41 -15.06
N PRO A 58 17.81 3.15 -14.60
CA PRO A 58 16.88 2.86 -13.51
C PRO A 58 17.37 3.49 -12.21
N ASN A 59 16.44 3.87 -11.35
CA ASN A 59 16.74 4.12 -9.95
C ASN A 59 16.84 2.77 -9.22
N ILE A 60 17.83 2.60 -8.32
CA ILE A 60 18.05 1.35 -7.57
C ILE A 60 18.36 1.69 -6.12
N ASP A 61 17.48 1.28 -5.26
CA ASP A 61 17.59 1.35 -3.81
C ASP A 61 17.43 -0.04 -3.20
N TYR A 62 17.85 -0.25 -1.95
CA TYR A 62 17.72 -1.54 -1.28
C TYR A 62 17.66 -1.40 0.23
N GLU A 63 16.98 -2.35 0.83
CA GLU A 63 16.87 -2.57 2.26
C GLU A 63 17.53 -3.92 2.63
N ALA A 64 17.36 -4.37 3.86
CA ALA A 64 17.99 -5.59 4.34
C ALA A 64 17.52 -6.86 3.60
N ASP A 65 16.26 -6.87 3.16
CA ASP A 65 15.53 -8.02 2.62
C ASP A 65 15.07 -7.86 1.17
N ASN A 66 15.12 -6.63 0.61
CA ASN A 66 14.59 -6.35 -0.72
C ASN A 66 15.43 -5.34 -1.49
N VAL A 67 15.37 -5.44 -2.82
CA VAL A 67 15.84 -4.41 -3.75
C VAL A 67 14.63 -3.78 -4.42
N HIS A 68 14.59 -2.45 -4.45
CA HIS A 68 13.60 -1.67 -5.17
C HIS A 68 14.27 -1.03 -6.40
N ILE A 69 13.76 -1.36 -7.59
CA ILE A 69 14.25 -0.82 -8.85
C ILE A 69 13.08 -0.18 -9.56
N ASP A 70 13.21 1.06 -9.98
CA ASP A 70 12.14 1.76 -10.69
C ASP A 70 12.62 2.46 -11.96
N SER A 71 11.70 2.60 -12.92
CA SER A 71 11.87 3.38 -14.13
C SER A 71 10.53 3.82 -14.71
N ARG A 72 10.47 5.03 -15.26
CA ARG A 72 9.32 5.47 -16.05
C ARG A 72 9.31 4.95 -17.50
N ASN A 73 10.39 4.29 -17.90
CA ASN A 73 10.58 3.83 -19.28
C ASN A 73 10.41 2.30 -19.34
N ALA A 74 9.50 1.84 -20.19
CA ALA A 74 9.18 0.42 -20.38
C ALA A 74 10.38 -0.40 -20.90
N ASP A 75 11.16 0.15 -21.85
CA ASP A 75 12.35 -0.54 -22.38
C ASP A 75 13.41 -0.70 -21.28
N THR A 76 13.58 0.33 -20.43
CA THR A 76 14.52 0.28 -19.30
C THR A 76 14.16 -0.80 -18.31
N ILE A 77 12.90 -0.82 -17.80
CA ILE A 77 12.53 -1.80 -16.78
C ILE A 77 12.51 -3.23 -17.33
N PHE A 78 12.10 -3.40 -18.59
CA PHE A 78 12.19 -4.68 -19.30
C PHE A 78 13.64 -5.17 -19.37
N LYS A 79 14.57 -4.30 -19.77
CA LYS A 79 16.00 -4.66 -19.87
C LYS A 79 16.58 -5.00 -18.50
N VAL A 80 16.18 -4.30 -17.44
CA VAL A 80 16.58 -4.64 -16.07
C VAL A 80 16.09 -6.04 -15.69
N ALA A 81 14.83 -6.39 -15.98
CA ALA A 81 14.31 -7.72 -15.72
C ALA A 81 15.07 -8.81 -16.51
N GLU A 82 15.43 -8.54 -17.78
CA GLU A 82 16.29 -9.42 -18.59
C GLU A 82 17.65 -9.67 -17.93
N ILE A 83 18.28 -8.60 -17.47
CA ILE A 83 19.60 -8.65 -16.80
C ILE A 83 19.49 -9.43 -15.49
N ILE A 84 18.47 -9.15 -14.66
CA ILE A 84 18.27 -9.88 -13.40
C ILE A 84 18.07 -11.38 -13.69
N ASN A 85 17.22 -11.74 -14.66
CA ASN A 85 17.04 -13.15 -15.04
C ASN A 85 18.34 -13.76 -15.59
N GLY A 86 19.15 -12.97 -16.31
CA GLY A 86 20.47 -13.40 -16.81
C GLY A 86 21.46 -13.71 -15.69
N LEU A 87 21.45 -12.91 -14.63
CA LEU A 87 22.30 -13.09 -13.43
C LEU A 87 21.76 -14.14 -12.44
N THR A 88 20.52 -14.56 -12.61
CA THR A 88 19.89 -15.57 -11.75
C THR A 88 20.61 -16.90 -11.89
N ILE A 89 20.90 -17.56 -10.77
CA ILE A 89 21.54 -18.87 -10.74
C ILE A 89 20.71 -19.92 -11.47
N ASP A 90 21.37 -20.88 -12.11
CA ASP A 90 20.75 -21.84 -13.06
C ASP A 90 19.53 -22.58 -12.49
N LYS A 91 19.56 -22.97 -11.22
CA LYS A 91 18.43 -23.68 -10.57
C LYS A 91 17.15 -22.85 -10.43
N LEU A 92 17.22 -21.53 -10.53
CA LEU A 92 16.10 -20.60 -10.39
C LEU A 92 15.80 -19.85 -11.70
N LYS A 93 16.70 -19.94 -12.67
CA LYS A 93 16.60 -19.25 -13.94
C LYS A 93 15.48 -19.83 -14.80
N ILE A 94 14.62 -18.96 -15.29
CA ILE A 94 13.57 -19.34 -16.24
C ILE A 94 14.01 -18.89 -17.64
N VAL A 95 13.98 -19.83 -18.59
CA VAL A 95 14.20 -19.49 -20.00
C VAL A 95 12.92 -18.83 -20.54
N VAL A 96 13.05 -17.57 -20.94
CA VAL A 96 11.98 -16.81 -21.58
C VAL A 96 12.24 -16.80 -23.08
N SER A 97 11.31 -17.31 -23.88
CA SER A 97 11.43 -17.33 -25.34
C SER A 97 11.42 -15.93 -25.94
N ASP A 98 11.95 -15.77 -27.13
CA ASP A 98 11.97 -14.46 -27.80
C ASP A 98 10.54 -13.96 -28.11
N GLU A 99 9.59 -14.86 -28.37
CA GLU A 99 8.19 -14.51 -28.53
C GLU A 99 7.60 -13.96 -27.24
N GLU A 100 7.86 -14.58 -26.07
CA GLU A 100 7.43 -14.11 -24.78
C GLU A 100 8.07 -12.76 -24.42
N LYS A 101 9.36 -12.57 -24.71
CA LYS A 101 10.05 -11.30 -24.51
C LYS A 101 9.37 -10.17 -25.29
N GLN A 102 9.08 -10.41 -26.57
CA GLN A 102 8.39 -9.43 -27.41
C GLN A 102 6.99 -9.11 -26.88
N LYS A 103 6.25 -10.13 -26.45
CA LYS A 103 4.92 -9.95 -25.85
C LYS A 103 4.98 -9.12 -24.57
N ILE A 104 5.89 -9.44 -23.64
CA ILE A 104 6.07 -8.71 -22.38
C ILE A 104 6.45 -7.25 -22.67
N LEU A 105 7.43 -7.01 -23.54
CA LEU A 105 7.84 -5.66 -23.90
C LEU A 105 6.69 -4.86 -24.52
N GLN A 106 5.92 -5.48 -25.39
CA GLN A 106 4.76 -4.84 -26.00
C GLN A 106 3.69 -4.50 -24.95
N GLU A 107 3.39 -5.42 -24.01
CA GLU A 107 2.46 -5.15 -22.92
C GLU A 107 2.91 -3.96 -22.07
N LEU A 108 4.19 -3.88 -21.72
CA LEU A 108 4.74 -2.75 -20.98
C LEU A 108 4.63 -1.42 -21.76
N LYS A 109 4.92 -1.44 -23.09
CA LYS A 109 4.86 -0.23 -23.95
C LYS A 109 3.45 0.31 -24.16
N ILE A 110 2.47 -0.56 -24.26
CA ILE A 110 1.07 -0.15 -24.47
C ILE A 110 0.36 0.19 -23.15
N TRP A 111 0.98 -0.10 -22.00
CA TRP A 111 0.38 0.17 -20.70
C TRP A 111 0.05 1.64 -20.53
N LYS A 112 -1.21 1.92 -20.26
CA LYS A 112 -1.67 3.28 -19.99
C LYS A 112 -1.90 3.40 -18.48
N ARG A 113 -1.08 4.23 -17.86
CA ARG A 113 -1.25 4.56 -16.46
C ARG A 113 -2.67 5.03 -16.17
N PRO A 114 -3.38 4.42 -15.24
CA PRO A 114 -4.68 4.91 -14.81
C PRO A 114 -4.57 6.35 -14.27
N LYS A 115 -5.62 7.15 -14.48
CA LYS A 115 -5.65 8.51 -13.97
C LYS A 115 -6.15 8.48 -12.52
N PRO A 116 -5.47 9.17 -11.57
CA PRO A 116 -5.96 9.25 -10.21
C PRO A 116 -7.32 9.94 -10.16
N LYS A 117 -8.21 9.41 -9.36
CA LYS A 117 -9.48 10.07 -9.02
C LYS A 117 -9.16 11.35 -8.26
N LYS A 118 -9.92 12.40 -8.54
CA LYS A 118 -9.79 13.68 -7.82
C LYS A 118 -10.69 13.66 -6.61
N TRP A 119 -10.17 14.07 -5.50
CA TRP A 119 -10.91 14.30 -4.27
C TRP A 119 -10.76 15.77 -3.83
N LYS A 120 -11.61 16.24 -2.95
CA LYS A 120 -11.58 17.58 -2.38
C LYS A 120 -12.13 17.58 -0.96
N VAL A 121 -11.88 18.64 -0.23
CA VAL A 121 -12.47 18.86 1.09
C VAL A 121 -14.00 18.86 0.98
N GLY A 122 -14.65 18.20 1.92
CA GLY A 122 -16.09 17.99 1.93
C GLY A 122 -16.53 16.65 1.30
N ASP A 123 -15.66 15.95 0.56
CA ASP A 123 -16.02 14.67 -0.04
C ASP A 123 -16.35 13.64 1.04
N VAL A 124 -17.55 13.09 0.98
CA VAL A 124 -18.00 11.95 1.76
C VAL A 124 -17.66 10.69 0.98
N PHE A 125 -17.01 9.75 1.64
CA PHE A 125 -16.57 8.51 1.02
C PHE A 125 -17.02 7.30 1.85
N SER A 126 -17.03 6.14 1.20
CA SER A 126 -17.29 4.85 1.82
C SER A 126 -16.05 3.96 1.83
N LEU A 127 -15.95 3.14 2.86
CA LEU A 127 -14.97 2.06 3.02
C LEU A 127 -15.71 0.74 3.05
N LYS A 128 -15.38 -0.17 2.12
CA LYS A 128 -15.95 -1.51 2.10
C LYS A 128 -15.25 -2.38 3.14
N LEU A 129 -15.99 -2.87 4.12
CA LEU A 129 -15.48 -3.72 5.20
C LEU A 129 -15.36 -5.18 4.76
N LYS A 130 -14.66 -6.01 5.55
CA LYS A 130 -14.43 -7.43 5.27
C LYS A 130 -15.71 -8.28 5.20
N ASP A 131 -16.78 -7.86 5.83
CA ASP A 131 -18.08 -8.52 5.80
C ASP A 131 -19.02 -7.97 4.70
N GLU A 132 -18.46 -7.31 3.69
CA GLU A 132 -19.16 -6.72 2.56
C GLU A 132 -20.06 -5.52 2.90
N THR A 133 -20.10 -5.09 4.16
CA THR A 133 -20.78 -3.86 4.57
C THR A 133 -19.91 -2.63 4.35
N PHE A 134 -20.48 -1.45 4.56
CA PHE A 134 -19.80 -0.17 4.33
C PHE A 134 -19.81 0.69 5.60
N MET A 135 -18.66 1.30 5.86
CA MET A 135 -18.50 2.40 6.78
C MET A 135 -18.29 3.70 6.00
N PHE A 136 -18.46 4.86 6.63
CA PHE A 136 -18.39 6.14 5.95
C PHE A 136 -17.45 7.12 6.63
N GLY A 137 -16.79 7.91 5.80
CA GLY A 137 -15.91 8.98 6.23
C GLY A 137 -16.11 10.25 5.43
N GLN A 138 -15.46 11.33 5.86
CA GLN A 138 -15.47 12.61 5.17
C GLN A 138 -14.06 13.20 5.15
N VAL A 139 -13.63 13.73 4.01
CA VAL A 139 -12.46 14.59 3.90
C VAL A 139 -12.78 15.94 4.49
N ILE A 140 -12.26 16.24 5.68
CA ILE A 140 -12.60 17.44 6.43
C ILE A 140 -11.58 18.57 6.25
N GLY A 141 -10.42 18.27 5.65
CA GLY A 141 -9.37 19.23 5.40
C GLY A 141 -8.15 18.62 4.72
N THR A 142 -7.05 19.36 4.75
CA THR A 142 -5.76 18.93 4.23
C THR A 142 -4.65 19.11 5.26
N HIS A 143 -3.63 18.25 5.19
CA HIS A 143 -2.49 18.23 6.11
C HIS A 143 -1.17 18.29 5.33
N LEU A 144 -0.12 18.92 5.89
CA LEU A 144 1.24 19.12 5.37
C LEU A 144 1.31 19.65 3.93
N THR A 145 0.62 19.01 3.02
CA THR A 145 0.50 19.44 1.63
C THR A 145 -0.99 19.46 1.26
N LYS A 146 -1.38 20.24 0.25
CA LYS A 146 -2.76 20.24 -0.27
C LYS A 146 -3.19 18.89 -0.89
N LYS A 147 -2.30 17.90 -0.89
CA LYS A 147 -2.52 16.56 -1.45
C LYS A 147 -2.73 15.49 -0.39
N SER A 148 -2.53 15.81 0.88
CA SER A 148 -2.70 14.88 2.00
C SER A 148 -4.00 15.22 2.73
N PRO A 149 -5.02 14.35 2.70
CA PRO A 149 -6.30 14.62 3.33
C PRO A 149 -6.25 14.44 4.84
N THR A 150 -7.08 15.21 5.54
CA THR A 150 -7.51 14.92 6.90
C THR A 150 -8.91 14.33 6.82
N CYS A 151 -9.11 13.11 7.34
CA CYS A 151 -10.35 12.36 7.21
C CYS A 151 -10.98 12.11 8.57
N ALA A 152 -12.31 12.28 8.65
CA ALA A 152 -13.13 11.84 9.78
C ALA A 152 -13.81 10.53 9.44
N LEU A 153 -13.93 9.63 10.44
CA LEU A 153 -14.71 8.39 10.34
C LEU A 153 -15.95 8.48 11.23
N PHE A 154 -17.11 8.04 10.70
CA PHE A 154 -18.40 8.08 11.37
C PHE A 154 -18.86 6.70 11.79
N GLU A 155 -19.49 6.59 12.96
CA GLU A 155 -20.01 5.32 13.50
C GLU A 155 -21.32 4.92 12.78
N ILE A 156 -21.19 4.64 11.48
CA ILE A 156 -22.29 4.15 10.64
C ILE A 156 -21.81 2.93 9.88
N LYS A 157 -22.52 1.80 10.03
CA LYS A 157 -22.27 0.56 9.27
C LYS A 157 -23.54 0.16 8.55
N LYS A 158 -23.47 -0.03 7.22
CA LYS A 158 -24.62 -0.36 6.38
C LYS A 158 -24.31 -1.48 5.38
N PRO A 159 -25.31 -2.30 5.00
CA PRO A 159 -25.15 -3.31 3.96
C PRO A 159 -25.08 -2.72 2.54
N ILE A 160 -25.44 -1.45 2.37
CA ILE A 160 -25.49 -0.77 1.08
C ILE A 160 -24.52 0.43 1.07
N ASN A 161 -23.92 0.67 -0.10
CA ASN A 161 -22.96 1.75 -0.29
C ASN A 161 -23.65 3.11 -0.51
N ASN A 162 -24.43 3.55 0.47
CA ASN A 162 -25.03 4.88 0.47
C ASN A 162 -25.18 5.44 1.88
N THR A 163 -25.13 6.76 1.98
CA THR A 163 -25.44 7.52 3.20
C THR A 163 -25.91 8.92 2.82
N THR A 164 -26.41 9.65 3.80
CA THR A 164 -26.84 11.05 3.65
C THR A 164 -26.10 11.92 4.66
N ILE A 165 -25.99 13.22 4.38
CA ILE A 165 -25.37 14.17 5.31
C ILE A 165 -26.07 14.13 6.67
N LYS A 166 -27.39 14.03 6.71
CA LYS A 166 -28.18 13.97 7.93
C LYS A 166 -27.87 12.73 8.79
N GLU A 167 -27.57 11.60 8.17
CA GLU A 167 -27.15 10.40 8.91
C GLU A 167 -25.76 10.59 9.51
N LEU A 168 -24.83 11.23 8.78
CA LEU A 168 -23.50 11.56 9.29
C LEU A 168 -23.59 12.55 10.46
N GLU A 169 -24.40 13.61 10.35
CA GLU A 169 -24.64 14.59 11.42
C GLU A 169 -25.17 13.95 12.71
N ASN A 170 -25.99 12.92 12.59
CA ASN A 170 -26.60 12.21 13.72
C ASN A 170 -25.71 11.07 14.26
N SER A 171 -24.54 10.81 13.67
CA SER A 171 -23.66 9.76 14.10
C SER A 171 -22.50 10.30 14.95
N ARG A 172 -21.85 9.41 15.72
CA ARG A 172 -20.62 9.76 16.42
C ARG A 172 -19.45 9.75 15.45
N ILE A 173 -18.50 10.66 15.67
CA ILE A 173 -17.20 10.64 14.99
C ILE A 173 -16.28 9.77 15.84
N ILE A 174 -15.79 8.67 15.26
CA ILE A 174 -14.95 7.72 16.00
C ILE A 174 -13.47 8.05 15.90
N ALA A 175 -13.01 8.62 14.80
CA ALA A 175 -11.63 9.01 14.59
C ALA A 175 -11.50 10.20 13.63
N VAL A 176 -10.41 10.95 13.77
CA VAL A 176 -9.99 11.98 12.82
C VAL A 176 -8.48 11.84 12.61
N GLU A 177 -8.08 11.46 11.39
CA GLU A 177 -6.70 11.15 11.07
C GLU A 177 -6.20 11.93 9.84
N ASN A 178 -4.93 12.32 9.89
CA ASN A 178 -4.21 12.81 8.73
C ASN A 178 -3.65 11.62 7.97
N THR A 179 -3.99 11.48 6.69
CA THR A 179 -3.65 10.28 5.91
C THR A 179 -3.02 10.63 4.57
N ASP A 180 -2.44 9.64 3.92
CA ASP A 180 -2.12 9.70 2.51
C ASP A 180 -3.40 9.72 1.68
N ASN A 181 -3.29 9.90 0.37
CA ASN A 181 -4.44 10.04 -0.52
C ASN A 181 -4.63 8.86 -1.48
N GLU A 182 -3.93 7.76 -1.27
CA GLU A 182 -3.89 6.67 -2.24
C GLU A 182 -5.25 6.01 -2.42
N CYS A 183 -5.91 5.64 -1.33
CA CYS A 183 -7.22 4.98 -1.35
C CYS A 183 -8.32 5.85 -1.98
N LEU A 184 -8.27 7.18 -1.81
CA LEU A 184 -9.17 8.10 -2.48
C LEU A 184 -8.81 8.23 -3.97
N SER A 185 -7.53 8.26 -4.30
CA SER A 185 -7.04 8.49 -5.66
C SER A 185 -7.17 7.25 -6.56
N ASN A 186 -7.01 6.05 -6.01
CA ASN A 186 -7.17 4.79 -6.74
C ASN A 186 -8.62 4.25 -6.72
N GLY A 187 -9.47 4.80 -5.84
CA GLY A 187 -10.86 4.43 -5.70
C GLY A 187 -11.12 3.21 -4.82
N THR A 188 -10.18 2.84 -3.96
CA THR A 188 -10.42 1.92 -2.85
C THR A 188 -11.49 2.48 -1.92
N PHE A 189 -11.47 3.80 -1.71
CA PHE A 189 -12.56 4.53 -1.08
C PHE A 189 -13.40 5.20 -2.15
N ASP A 190 -14.70 4.89 -2.19
CA ASP A 190 -15.62 5.47 -3.16
C ASP A 190 -16.15 6.81 -2.65
N VAL A 191 -15.88 7.89 -3.40
CA VAL A 191 -16.47 9.20 -3.14
C VAL A 191 -17.91 9.20 -3.59
N LEU A 192 -18.84 9.46 -2.65
CA LEU A 192 -20.27 9.39 -2.87
C LEU A 192 -20.89 10.76 -3.24
N PHE A 193 -20.54 11.78 -2.47
CA PHE A 193 -21.00 13.16 -2.68
C PHE A 193 -20.09 14.13 -1.93
N ASN A 194 -20.32 15.44 -2.09
CA ASN A 194 -19.62 16.49 -1.36
C ASN A 194 -20.59 17.31 -0.51
N ALA A 195 -20.19 17.62 0.73
CA ALA A 195 -20.91 18.46 1.67
C ALA A 195 -19.93 19.26 2.53
N GLU A 196 -20.38 20.27 3.23
CA GLU A 196 -19.56 21.01 4.20
C GLU A 196 -19.00 20.06 5.26
N PRO A 197 -17.70 20.22 5.66
CA PRO A 197 -17.11 19.41 6.71
C PRO A 197 -17.88 19.46 8.02
N LEU A 198 -18.22 18.29 8.56
CA LEU A 198 -19.01 18.17 9.80
C LEU A 198 -18.16 18.33 11.07
N VAL A 199 -16.84 18.34 10.94
CA VAL A 199 -15.91 18.47 12.06
C VAL A 199 -14.65 19.22 11.61
N GLY A 200 -14.02 19.94 12.53
CA GLY A 200 -12.79 20.66 12.25
C GLY A 200 -11.54 19.80 12.30
N VAL A 201 -10.52 20.20 11.54
CA VAL A 201 -9.22 19.51 11.43
C VAL A 201 -8.42 19.52 12.74
N GLU A 202 -8.75 20.39 13.68
CA GLU A 202 -8.10 20.47 15.00
C GLU A 202 -8.29 19.19 15.85
N LYS A 203 -9.24 18.34 15.49
CA LYS A 203 -9.45 17.02 16.11
C LYS A 203 -8.37 16.02 15.77
N ALA A 204 -7.69 16.20 14.61
CA ALA A 204 -6.57 15.34 14.22
C ALA A 204 -5.33 15.60 15.09
N LYS A 205 -4.56 14.56 15.37
CA LYS A 205 -3.27 14.69 16.06
C LYS A 205 -2.28 15.48 15.22
N LYS A 206 -1.75 16.56 15.76
CA LYS A 206 -0.78 17.42 15.08
C LYS A 206 0.53 16.67 14.79
N GLY A 207 1.07 16.89 13.61
CA GLY A 207 2.39 16.40 13.21
C GLY A 207 2.48 14.88 12.94
N ILE A 208 1.36 14.17 12.93
CA ILE A 208 1.31 12.76 12.61
C ILE A 208 0.52 12.59 11.31
N SER A 209 1.09 11.89 10.33
CA SER A 209 0.41 11.39 9.14
C SER A 209 0.55 9.87 9.09
N ARG A 210 -0.46 9.19 8.59
CA ARG A 210 -0.50 7.72 8.49
C ARG A 210 -0.85 7.31 7.06
N GLY A 211 -0.50 6.08 6.69
CA GLY A 211 -1.04 5.47 5.46
C GLY A 211 -2.56 5.42 5.55
N ASP A 212 -3.25 5.68 4.45
CA ASP A 212 -4.72 5.79 4.42
C ASP A 212 -5.43 4.45 4.65
N LEU A 213 -4.79 3.32 4.41
CA LEU A 213 -5.29 2.00 4.80
C LEU A 213 -5.63 1.90 6.29
N ILE A 214 -5.02 2.73 7.15
CA ILE A 214 -5.33 2.75 8.59
C ILE A 214 -6.82 3.03 8.86
N LEU A 215 -7.47 3.82 8.01
CA LEU A 215 -8.91 4.09 8.14
C LEU A 215 -9.73 2.81 7.96
N LEU A 216 -9.38 1.98 6.98
CA LEU A 216 -10.03 0.70 6.72
C LEU A 216 -9.71 -0.35 7.79
N GLU A 217 -8.44 -0.42 8.21
CA GLU A 217 -7.98 -1.33 9.26
C GLU A 217 -8.67 -1.01 10.60
N LEU A 218 -8.67 0.26 11.01
CA LEU A 218 -9.38 0.72 12.21
C LEU A 218 -10.88 0.42 12.11
N SER A 219 -11.50 0.64 10.96
CA SER A 219 -12.93 0.37 10.74
C SER A 219 -13.26 -1.12 10.89
N ASN A 220 -12.46 -2.01 10.30
CA ASN A 220 -12.65 -3.45 10.46
C ASN A 220 -12.44 -3.88 11.92
N ALA A 221 -11.40 -3.39 12.59
CA ALA A 221 -11.13 -3.70 13.99
C ALA A 221 -12.22 -3.16 14.92
N TYR A 222 -12.76 -1.95 14.64
CA TYR A 222 -13.84 -1.33 15.41
C TYR A 222 -15.13 -2.16 15.42
N TYR A 223 -15.44 -2.80 14.31
CA TYR A 223 -16.60 -3.69 14.18
C TYR A 223 -16.29 -5.16 14.46
N GLY A 224 -15.10 -5.50 14.98
CA GLY A 224 -14.70 -6.86 15.35
C GLY A 224 -14.47 -7.79 14.16
N LEU A 225 -14.27 -7.24 12.96
CA LEU A 225 -13.97 -7.99 11.74
C LEU A 225 -12.47 -8.30 11.59
N GLU A 226 -11.65 -7.61 12.38
CA GLU A 226 -10.21 -7.81 12.52
C GLU A 226 -9.82 -7.72 13.99
N PRO A 227 -8.72 -8.38 14.40
CA PRO A 227 -8.23 -8.24 15.75
C PRO A 227 -7.77 -6.81 16.05
N TRP A 228 -8.12 -6.33 17.25
CA TRP A 228 -7.77 -4.99 17.71
C TRP A 228 -6.28 -4.81 18.05
N ASN A 229 -5.65 -5.85 18.57
CA ASN A 229 -4.33 -5.79 19.21
C ASN A 229 -3.20 -6.39 18.33
N VAL A 230 -3.27 -6.28 17.01
CA VAL A 230 -2.32 -6.92 16.09
C VAL A 230 -1.24 -6.01 15.53
N LEU A 231 -1.40 -4.68 15.58
CA LEU A 231 -0.40 -3.74 15.10
C LEU A 231 0.76 -3.56 16.09
N TYR A 232 1.59 -2.56 15.88
CA TYR A 232 2.87 -2.33 16.60
C TYR A 232 2.78 -2.43 18.12
N LYS A 233 1.68 -1.97 18.72
CA LYS A 233 1.36 -2.13 20.14
C LYS A 233 -0.12 -2.45 20.31
N ASP A 234 -0.45 -3.09 21.42
CA ASP A 234 -1.80 -3.58 21.70
C ASP A 234 -2.84 -2.46 21.80
N THR A 235 -2.39 -1.25 22.12
CA THR A 235 -3.23 -0.04 22.28
C THR A 235 -3.17 0.88 21.05
N TYR A 236 -2.64 0.43 19.94
CA TYR A 236 -2.41 1.31 18.78
C TYR A 236 -3.70 1.96 18.29
N TYR A 237 -4.77 1.18 18.14
CA TYR A 237 -6.07 1.72 17.71
C TYR A 237 -6.75 2.57 18.78
N ASP A 238 -6.52 2.30 20.07
CA ASP A 238 -7.07 3.14 21.17
C ASP A 238 -6.59 4.59 21.03
N GLU A 239 -5.37 4.81 20.51
CA GLU A 239 -4.80 6.14 20.30
C GLU A 239 -5.42 6.90 19.13
N LEU A 240 -6.10 6.21 18.21
CA LEU A 240 -6.77 6.82 17.06
C LEU A 240 -8.19 7.26 17.40
N LEU A 241 -8.81 6.63 18.41
CA LEU A 241 -10.20 6.90 18.75
C LEU A 241 -10.40 8.26 19.43
N LEU A 242 -11.49 8.90 19.08
CA LEU A 242 -12.10 10.03 19.81
C LEU A 242 -13.19 9.57 20.77
N VAL A 243 -13.54 8.28 20.75
CA VAL A 243 -14.56 7.64 21.56
C VAL A 243 -13.97 6.45 22.33
N GLU A 244 -14.72 5.89 23.28
CA GLU A 244 -14.30 4.67 23.94
C GLU A 244 -14.28 3.49 22.96
N ARG A 245 -13.31 2.59 23.16
CA ARG A 245 -13.22 1.34 22.42
C ARG A 245 -14.48 0.49 22.60
N PRO A 246 -15.09 -0.03 21.51
CA PRO A 246 -16.23 -0.92 21.62
C PRO A 246 -15.90 -2.20 22.42
N LYS A 247 -16.84 -2.66 23.21
CA LYS A 247 -16.69 -3.94 23.95
C LYS A 247 -16.71 -5.17 23.03
N THR A 248 -17.17 -5.01 21.80
CA THR A 248 -17.31 -6.07 20.80
C THR A 248 -16.05 -6.32 19.97
N VAL A 249 -14.97 -5.56 20.19
CA VAL A 249 -13.72 -5.77 19.44
C VAL A 249 -13.10 -7.13 19.74
N LEU A 250 -12.47 -7.72 18.72
CA LEU A 250 -11.75 -8.99 18.84
C LEU A 250 -10.36 -8.74 19.46
N ILE A 251 -10.10 -9.29 20.63
CA ILE A 251 -8.79 -9.25 21.29
C ILE A 251 -8.19 -10.65 21.24
N LEU A 252 -7.03 -10.80 20.61
CA LEU A 252 -6.29 -12.05 20.58
C LEU A 252 -5.42 -12.18 21.83
N ASP A 253 -5.28 -13.41 22.35
CA ASP A 253 -4.24 -13.74 23.31
C ASP A 253 -2.84 -13.61 22.70
N ARG A 254 -1.79 -13.75 23.49
CA ARG A 254 -0.41 -13.54 23.03
C ARG A 254 0.00 -14.50 21.92
N GLU A 255 -0.39 -15.77 22.01
CA GLU A 255 0.00 -16.80 21.05
C GLU A 255 -0.70 -16.58 19.71
N ALA A 256 -2.03 -16.44 19.72
CA ALA A 256 -2.84 -16.18 18.53
C ALA A 256 -2.43 -14.86 17.84
N ARG A 257 -2.13 -13.81 18.64
CA ARG A 257 -1.65 -12.54 18.11
C ARG A 257 -0.30 -12.67 17.41
N ASN A 258 0.66 -13.38 17.99
CA ASN A 258 1.97 -13.58 17.42
C ASN A 258 1.89 -14.39 16.12
N LYS A 259 1.04 -15.41 16.09
CA LYS A 259 0.74 -16.19 14.90
C LYS A 259 0.13 -15.29 13.81
N HIS A 260 -0.88 -14.52 14.14
CA HIS A 260 -1.52 -13.58 13.21
C HIS A 260 -0.52 -12.57 12.63
N ARG A 261 0.34 -11.98 13.48
CA ARG A 261 1.40 -11.05 13.04
C ARG A 261 2.39 -11.68 12.07
N LEU A 262 2.76 -12.92 12.30
CA LEU A 262 3.66 -13.66 11.40
C LEU A 262 2.98 -13.94 10.05
N GLU A 263 1.75 -14.43 10.08
CA GLU A 263 1.01 -14.87 8.89
C GLU A 263 0.57 -13.69 7.98
N HIS A 264 0.15 -12.58 8.57
CA HIS A 264 -0.43 -11.45 7.83
C HIS A 264 0.52 -10.27 7.61
N PHE A 265 1.53 -10.10 8.47
CA PHE A 265 2.45 -8.97 8.39
C PHE A 265 3.91 -9.38 8.27
N GLY A 266 4.22 -10.69 8.26
CA GLY A 266 5.60 -11.18 8.23
C GLY A 266 6.42 -10.83 9.49
N ILE A 267 5.77 -10.35 10.55
CA ILE A 267 6.45 -9.89 11.77
C ILE A 267 6.81 -11.10 12.63
N ASN A 268 8.10 -11.46 12.64
CA ASN A 268 8.61 -12.48 13.54
C ASN A 268 8.96 -11.87 14.90
N VAL A 269 8.06 -12.04 15.88
CA VAL A 269 8.23 -11.51 17.26
C VAL A 269 9.38 -12.14 18.04
N ASN A 270 9.97 -13.22 17.55
CA ASN A 270 11.16 -13.85 18.13
C ASN A 270 12.45 -13.17 17.64
N ASN A 271 12.38 -12.25 16.70
CA ASN A 271 13.52 -11.48 16.25
C ASN A 271 13.86 -10.41 17.31
N GLU A 272 15.07 -10.42 17.87
CA GLU A 272 15.49 -9.53 18.99
C GLU A 272 15.33 -8.03 18.70
N ARG A 273 15.19 -7.64 17.42
CA ARG A 273 14.93 -6.25 16.98
C ARG A 273 13.55 -5.71 17.36
N VAL A 274 12.59 -6.57 17.67
CA VAL A 274 11.21 -6.17 18.06
C VAL A 274 11.08 -5.94 19.58
N LYS A 275 12.14 -6.19 20.35
CA LYS A 275 12.17 -6.03 21.82
C LYS A 275 12.60 -4.64 22.30
N ARG A 276 12.75 -3.66 21.38
CA ARG A 276 13.13 -2.28 21.73
C ARG A 276 12.00 -1.29 21.50
#